data_5212bbdb39375bd4cd9d8c0c92fb2660
#
_entry.id   5212bbdb39375bd4cd9d8c0c92fb2660
#
_cell.length_a   1.000
_cell.length_b   1.000
_cell.length_c   1.000
_cell.angle_alpha   90.00
_cell.angle_beta   90.00
_cell.angle_gamma   90.00
#
_symmetry.space_group_name_H-M   'P 1'
#
loop_
_entity.id
_entity.type
_entity.pdbx_description
1 polymer ?
#
loop_
_entity_poly.entity_id
_entity_poly.type
_entity_poly.pdbx_seq_one_letter_code
_entity_poly.pdbx_strand_id
1 'polypeptide(L)'
;MLNPYFIIGAMIAVGGAYGYGHHVGWGDRDAEMQVEIAKKNDEAREKERELAQQLNDQSTKLSEANNVINQKQSSLDRAIRDGRLRLQTTSCVQATTNAPTPTGDQPKERSEPQRPVYETTDSDRATLQAIAEIVAQGDRNTAQLNSCISAYEKAMEIINGK
;
A
#
# COMPACT_ATOMS: atom_id res chain seq x y z
N MET A 1 -85.19 23.97 12.62
CA MET A 1 -84.46 24.00 13.91
C MET A 1 -83.56 22.78 13.95
N LEU A 2 -82.22 22.99 13.91
CA LEU A 2 -81.24 21.89 14.00
C LEU A 2 -81.26 21.32 15.43
N ASN A 3 -81.44 20.03 15.53
CA ASN A 3 -81.48 19.35 16.81
C ASN A 3 -80.08 19.37 17.44
N PRO A 4 -79.87 19.93 18.66
CA PRO A 4 -78.55 20.06 19.26
C PRO A 4 -77.80 18.72 19.40
N TYR A 5 -78.45 17.61 19.50
CA TYR A 5 -77.91 16.26 19.56
C TYR A 5 -77.19 15.85 18.24
N PHE A 6 -77.68 16.40 17.12
CA PHE A 6 -77.03 16.12 15.81
C PHE A 6 -75.63 16.80 15.68
N ILE A 7 -75.53 17.99 16.25
CA ILE A 7 -74.24 18.74 16.24
C ILE A 7 -73.22 18.03 17.12
N ILE A 8 -73.63 17.54 18.29
CA ILE A 8 -72.74 16.81 19.20
C ILE A 8 -72.32 15.49 18.58
N GLY A 9 -73.21 14.76 17.93
CA GLY A 9 -72.88 13.51 17.22
C GLY A 9 -71.85 13.73 16.06
N ALA A 10 -72.04 14.82 15.31
CA ALA A 10 -71.12 15.17 14.23
C ALA A 10 -69.72 15.54 14.74
N MET A 11 -69.62 16.28 15.86
CA MET A 11 -68.31 16.60 16.48
C MET A 11 -67.60 15.35 17.00
N ILE A 12 -68.26 14.42 17.60
CA ILE A 12 -67.69 13.15 18.06
C ILE A 12 -67.22 12.31 16.87
N ALA A 13 -68.02 12.25 15.80
CA ALA A 13 -67.62 11.52 14.58
C ALA A 13 -66.37 12.10 13.89
N VAL A 14 -66.33 13.42 13.79
CA VAL A 14 -65.12 14.12 13.21
C VAL A 14 -63.89 13.98 14.10
N GLY A 15 -64.07 14.14 15.41
CA GLY A 15 -62.96 13.97 16.36
C GLY A 15 -62.42 12.53 16.41
N GLY A 16 -63.32 11.53 16.34
CA GLY A 16 -62.95 10.13 16.24
C GLY A 16 -62.22 9.76 14.94
N ALA A 17 -62.77 10.23 13.81
CA ALA A 17 -62.13 10.02 12.52
C ALA A 17 -60.72 10.69 12.42
N TYR A 18 -60.58 11.91 12.98
CA TYR A 18 -59.30 12.60 13.04
C TYR A 18 -58.31 11.87 13.93
N GLY A 19 -58.69 11.45 15.13
CA GLY A 19 -57.82 10.71 16.06
C GLY A 19 -57.39 9.35 15.50
N TYR A 20 -58.31 8.62 14.86
CA TYR A 20 -58.00 7.36 14.22
C TYR A 20 -57.03 7.53 13.02
N GLY A 21 -57.33 8.47 12.14
CA GLY A 21 -56.43 8.77 10.98
C GLY A 21 -55.08 9.23 11.39
N HIS A 22 -54.96 10.03 12.45
CA HIS A 22 -53.68 10.47 12.99
C HIS A 22 -52.87 9.30 13.56
N HIS A 23 -53.52 8.41 14.32
CA HIS A 23 -52.82 7.26 14.93
C HIS A 23 -52.36 6.25 13.89
N VAL A 24 -53.15 5.93 12.89
CA VAL A 24 -52.81 5.01 11.80
C VAL A 24 -51.70 5.63 10.93
N GLY A 25 -51.82 6.90 10.58
CA GLY A 25 -50.81 7.57 9.74
C GLY A 25 -49.44 7.72 10.39
N TRP A 26 -49.32 7.76 11.71
CA TRP A 26 -48.05 7.72 12.43
C TRP A 26 -47.46 6.32 12.44
N GLY A 27 -48.25 5.27 12.64
CA GLY A 27 -47.80 3.88 12.62
C GLY A 27 -47.24 3.46 11.26
N ASP A 28 -47.91 3.86 10.17
CA ASP A 28 -47.43 3.57 8.80
C ASP A 28 -46.12 4.28 8.50
N ARG A 29 -45.96 5.54 8.92
CA ARG A 29 -44.75 6.30 8.73
C ARG A 29 -43.57 5.73 9.54
N ASP A 30 -43.82 5.29 10.77
CA ASP A 30 -42.76 4.64 11.58
C ASP A 30 -42.30 3.31 10.98
N ALA A 31 -43.25 2.51 10.45
CA ALA A 31 -42.92 1.26 9.77
C ALA A 31 -42.08 1.51 8.49
N GLU A 32 -42.49 2.49 7.70
CA GLU A 32 -41.75 2.87 6.48
C GLU A 32 -40.31 3.38 6.80
N MET A 33 -40.17 4.19 7.84
CA MET A 33 -38.89 4.69 8.32
C MET A 33 -37.99 3.54 8.84
N GLN A 34 -38.55 2.58 9.56
CA GLN A 34 -37.79 1.40 10.02
C GLN A 34 -37.28 0.54 8.87
N VAL A 35 -38.09 0.35 7.83
CA VAL A 35 -37.67 -0.37 6.61
C VAL A 35 -36.53 0.38 5.90
N GLU A 36 -36.63 1.71 5.79
CA GLU A 36 -35.56 2.52 5.19
C GLU A 36 -34.26 2.46 6.00
N ILE A 37 -34.37 2.56 7.34
CA ILE A 37 -33.21 2.42 8.24
C ILE A 37 -32.59 1.03 8.11
N ALA A 38 -33.40 -0.02 8.09
CA ALA A 38 -32.90 -1.39 7.90
C ALA A 38 -32.17 -1.55 6.58
N LYS A 39 -32.74 -1.03 5.48
CA LYS A 39 -32.08 -1.04 4.16
C LYS A 39 -30.76 -0.30 4.16
N LYS A 40 -30.69 0.90 4.73
CA LYS A 40 -29.45 1.68 4.83
C LYS A 40 -28.41 0.98 5.71
N ASN A 41 -28.85 0.30 6.77
CA ASN A 41 -27.94 -0.49 7.60
C ASN A 41 -27.37 -1.70 6.84
N ASP A 42 -28.21 -2.38 6.05
CA ASP A 42 -27.73 -3.52 5.24
C ASP A 42 -26.75 -3.06 4.15
N GLU A 43 -27.04 -1.95 3.45
CA GLU A 43 -26.12 -1.34 2.49
C GLU A 43 -24.80 -0.90 3.14
N ALA A 44 -24.86 -0.34 4.35
CA ALA A 44 -23.66 0.03 5.10
C ALA A 44 -22.81 -1.20 5.48
N ARG A 45 -23.46 -2.27 5.96
CA ARG A 45 -22.78 -3.53 6.29
C ARG A 45 -22.17 -4.22 5.07
N GLU A 46 -22.81 -4.13 3.92
CA GLU A 46 -22.26 -4.66 2.68
C GLU A 46 -20.98 -3.90 2.28
N LYS A 47 -21.03 -2.57 2.34
CA LYS A 47 -19.84 -1.72 2.09
C LYS A 47 -18.72 -1.98 3.09
N GLU A 48 -19.04 -2.16 4.37
CA GLU A 48 -18.05 -2.52 5.39
C GLU A 48 -17.38 -3.87 5.11
N ARG A 49 -18.14 -4.87 4.69
CA ARG A 49 -17.60 -6.19 4.32
C ARG A 49 -16.70 -6.10 3.10
N GLU A 50 -17.12 -5.38 2.08
CA GLU A 50 -16.33 -5.16 0.87
C GLU A 50 -15.02 -4.45 1.19
N LEU A 51 -15.07 -3.39 2.02
CA LEU A 51 -13.89 -2.67 2.46
C LEU A 51 -12.96 -3.57 3.28
N ALA A 52 -13.50 -4.38 4.19
CA ALA A 52 -12.71 -5.32 4.99
C ALA A 52 -12.02 -6.38 4.12
N GLN A 53 -12.69 -6.91 3.11
CA GLN A 53 -12.08 -7.84 2.15
C GLN A 53 -10.93 -7.17 1.38
N GLN A 54 -11.14 -5.96 0.87
CA GLN A 54 -10.12 -5.22 0.13
C GLN A 54 -8.90 -4.89 0.99
N LEU A 55 -9.09 -4.50 2.25
CA LEU A 55 -7.99 -4.28 3.19
C LEU A 55 -7.19 -5.57 3.43
N ASN A 56 -7.86 -6.70 3.56
CA ASN A 56 -7.22 -7.99 3.70
C ASN A 56 -6.41 -8.36 2.46
N ASP A 57 -6.95 -8.14 1.26
CA ASP A 57 -6.25 -8.38 0.00
C ASP A 57 -5.02 -7.48 -0.16
N GLN A 58 -5.13 -6.20 0.22
CA GLN A 58 -3.98 -5.28 0.22
C GLN A 58 -2.91 -5.71 1.23
N SER A 59 -3.31 -6.17 2.42
CA SER A 59 -2.39 -6.71 3.43
C SER A 59 -1.64 -7.94 2.91
N THR A 60 -2.34 -8.83 2.21
CA THR A 60 -1.74 -10.02 1.60
C THR A 60 -0.73 -9.63 0.51
N LYS A 61 -1.09 -8.72 -0.39
CA LYS A 61 -0.18 -8.22 -1.43
C LYS A 61 1.06 -7.54 -0.87
N LEU A 62 0.89 -6.76 0.21
CA LEU A 62 2.03 -6.13 0.91
C LEU A 62 2.94 -7.18 1.54
N SER A 63 2.38 -8.22 2.14
CA SER A 63 3.15 -9.34 2.69
C SER A 63 3.93 -10.09 1.60
N GLU A 64 3.31 -10.36 0.45
CA GLU A 64 3.96 -10.98 -0.70
C GLU A 64 5.09 -10.10 -1.26
N ALA A 65 4.86 -8.79 -1.41
CA ALA A 65 5.89 -7.84 -1.85
C ALA A 65 7.09 -7.83 -0.89
N ASN A 66 6.85 -7.81 0.42
CA ASN A 66 7.91 -7.89 1.43
C ASN A 66 8.68 -9.21 1.36
N ASN A 67 8.02 -10.33 1.12
CA ASN A 67 8.67 -11.62 0.93
C ASN A 67 9.59 -11.62 -0.30
N VAL A 68 9.13 -11.06 -1.42
CA VAL A 68 9.94 -10.92 -2.64
C VAL A 68 11.16 -10.02 -2.38
N ILE A 69 11.00 -8.90 -1.70
CA ILE A 69 12.10 -8.00 -1.32
C ILE A 69 13.12 -8.75 -0.45
N ASN A 70 12.68 -9.49 0.56
CA ASN A 70 13.56 -10.27 1.43
C ASN A 70 14.32 -11.37 0.67
N GLN A 71 13.68 -12.04 -0.29
CA GLN A 71 14.33 -13.03 -1.14
C GLN A 71 15.40 -12.40 -2.03
N LYS A 72 15.11 -11.24 -2.65
CA LYS A 72 16.07 -10.48 -3.45
C LYS A 72 17.25 -10.02 -2.59
N GLN A 73 16.99 -9.49 -1.41
CA GLN A 73 18.04 -9.08 -0.47
C GLN A 73 18.95 -10.25 -0.08
N SER A 74 18.36 -11.40 0.26
CA SER A 74 19.14 -12.62 0.57
C SER A 74 19.98 -13.12 -0.61
N SER A 75 19.50 -12.94 -1.84
CA SER A 75 20.24 -13.26 -3.06
C SER A 75 21.39 -12.30 -3.29
N LEU A 76 21.17 -10.98 -3.07
CA LEU A 76 22.21 -9.95 -3.16
C LEU A 76 23.29 -10.18 -2.11
N ASP A 77 22.93 -10.47 -0.86
CA ASP A 77 23.88 -10.74 0.21
C ASP A 77 24.75 -11.96 -0.09
N ARG A 78 24.17 -13.00 -0.70
CA ARG A 78 24.95 -14.15 -1.17
C ARG A 78 25.89 -13.76 -2.31
N ALA A 79 25.43 -13.01 -3.30
CA ALA A 79 26.25 -12.57 -4.42
C ALA A 79 27.42 -11.66 -3.99
N ILE A 80 27.20 -10.83 -2.97
CA ILE A 80 28.25 -10.00 -2.35
C ILE A 80 29.28 -10.89 -1.63
N ARG A 81 28.82 -11.83 -0.80
CA ARG A 81 29.71 -12.77 -0.08
C ARG A 81 30.51 -13.65 -1.04
N ASP A 82 29.88 -14.13 -2.10
CA ASP A 82 30.52 -14.98 -3.11
C ASP A 82 31.46 -14.17 -4.04
N GLY A 83 31.56 -12.84 -3.88
CA GLY A 83 32.37 -11.97 -4.71
C GLY A 83 31.89 -11.82 -6.15
N ARG A 84 30.63 -12.22 -6.44
CA ARG A 84 30.03 -12.06 -7.77
C ARG A 84 29.64 -10.62 -8.06
N LEU A 85 29.32 -9.84 -7.04
CA LEU A 85 29.05 -8.43 -7.12
C LEU A 85 30.27 -7.67 -6.62
N ARG A 86 30.83 -6.80 -7.46
CA ARG A 86 32.04 -6.02 -7.16
C ARG A 86 31.79 -4.57 -7.51
N LEU A 87 32.25 -3.66 -6.65
CA LEU A 87 32.36 -2.26 -7.00
C LEU A 87 33.56 -2.09 -7.91
N GLN A 88 33.38 -1.53 -9.11
CA GLN A 88 34.45 -1.04 -9.91
C GLN A 88 34.90 0.31 -9.33
N THR A 89 35.62 0.29 -8.23
CA THR A 89 36.31 1.48 -7.76
C THR A 89 37.47 1.68 -8.70
N THR A 90 37.41 2.67 -9.59
CA THR A 90 38.57 3.25 -10.24
C THR A 90 39.39 3.90 -9.13
N SER A 91 40.19 3.09 -8.47
CA SER A 91 41.28 3.61 -7.65
C SER A 91 42.15 4.39 -8.60
N CYS A 92 42.07 5.73 -8.56
CA CYS A 92 43.13 6.58 -9.11
C CYS A 92 44.36 6.30 -8.26
N VAL A 93 45.09 5.24 -8.59
CA VAL A 93 46.44 5.07 -8.13
C VAL A 93 47.20 6.22 -8.76
N GLN A 94 47.44 7.27 -7.97
CA GLN A 94 48.45 8.27 -8.32
C GLN A 94 49.73 7.50 -8.57
N ALA A 95 50.08 7.35 -9.85
CA ALA A 95 51.40 6.83 -10.22
C ALA A 95 52.40 7.74 -9.54
N THR A 96 53.02 7.26 -8.47
CA THR A 96 54.19 7.87 -7.89
C THR A 96 55.28 7.81 -8.98
N THR A 97 55.47 8.94 -9.65
CA THR A 97 56.57 9.19 -10.56
C THR A 97 57.88 9.18 -9.78
N ASN A 98 58.37 7.99 -9.47
CA ASN A 98 59.77 7.75 -9.18
C ASN A 98 60.25 6.71 -10.20
N ALA A 99 60.40 7.15 -11.44
CA ALA A 99 61.08 6.37 -12.45
C ALA A 99 62.59 6.62 -12.30
N PRO A 100 63.38 5.63 -11.98
CA PRO A 100 64.84 5.68 -12.33
C PRO A 100 64.98 5.47 -13.83
N THR A 101 65.77 6.33 -14.46
CA THR A 101 66.12 6.27 -15.85
C THR A 101 66.67 4.89 -16.23
N PRO A 102 66.13 4.20 -17.25
CA PRO A 102 66.64 2.95 -17.70
C PRO A 102 67.75 3.24 -18.82
N THR A 103 68.97 2.90 -18.50
CA THR A 103 69.96 2.63 -19.51
C THR A 103 69.99 1.13 -19.72
N GLY A 104 69.76 0.66 -20.95
CA GLY A 104 70.11 -0.71 -21.33
C GLY A 104 69.04 -1.40 -22.19
N ASP A 105 69.45 -1.67 -23.43
CA ASP A 105 68.81 -2.51 -24.42
C ASP A 105 68.44 -3.91 -23.87
N GLN A 106 67.11 -4.23 -23.83
CA GLN A 106 66.61 -5.62 -23.82
C GLN A 106 65.36 -5.77 -24.65
N PRO A 107 65.20 -6.91 -25.38
CA PRO A 107 64.12 -7.09 -26.30
C PRO A 107 62.79 -7.23 -25.52
N LYS A 108 61.76 -6.47 -25.95
CA LYS A 108 60.40 -6.50 -25.42
C LYS A 108 59.75 -7.87 -25.66
N GLU A 109 59.75 -8.70 -24.65
CA GLU A 109 58.78 -9.75 -24.52
C GLU A 109 57.41 -9.10 -24.29
N ARG A 110 56.45 -9.38 -25.18
CA ARG A 110 55.13 -8.83 -25.19
C ARG A 110 54.34 -9.41 -23.99
N SER A 111 54.46 -8.76 -22.83
CA SER A 111 53.63 -9.08 -21.68
C SER A 111 52.17 -8.83 -22.06
N GLU A 112 51.36 -9.89 -22.10
CA GLU A 112 49.90 -9.76 -22.12
C GLU A 112 49.46 -8.81 -21.02
N PRO A 113 48.43 -7.95 -21.26
CA PRO A 113 47.91 -7.08 -20.22
C PRO A 113 47.36 -7.94 -19.12
N GLN A 114 48.08 -8.09 -18.02
CA GLN A 114 47.56 -8.70 -16.79
C GLN A 114 46.32 -7.91 -16.41
N ARG A 115 45.14 -8.53 -16.55
CA ARG A 115 43.92 -8.03 -15.96
C ARG A 115 44.20 -7.82 -14.48
N PRO A 116 44.03 -6.59 -13.95
CA PRO A 116 44.19 -6.37 -12.52
C PRO A 116 43.21 -7.28 -11.79
N VAL A 117 43.73 -8.20 -11.02
CA VAL A 117 42.93 -9.01 -10.09
C VAL A 117 42.52 -8.06 -8.97
N TYR A 118 41.35 -7.46 -9.09
CA TYR A 118 40.79 -6.65 -8.02
C TYR A 118 40.33 -7.60 -6.92
N GLU A 119 41.11 -7.76 -5.89
CA GLU A 119 40.66 -8.35 -4.64
C GLU A 119 39.59 -7.42 -4.03
N THR A 120 38.39 -7.94 -3.88
CA THR A 120 37.29 -7.22 -3.21
C THR A 120 37.70 -7.04 -1.76
N THR A 121 37.93 -5.82 -1.32
CA THR A 121 38.28 -5.54 0.07
C THR A 121 37.04 -5.76 0.97
N ASP A 122 37.26 -6.03 2.26
CA ASP A 122 36.14 -6.13 3.22
C ASP A 122 35.36 -4.83 3.32
N SER A 123 36.00 -3.69 3.09
CA SER A 123 35.36 -2.38 3.00
C SER A 123 34.40 -2.28 1.80
N ASP A 124 34.76 -2.83 0.64
CA ASP A 124 33.89 -2.83 -0.55
C ASP A 124 32.66 -3.71 -0.31
N ARG A 125 32.83 -4.84 0.36
CA ARG A 125 31.69 -5.71 0.75
C ARG A 125 30.75 -5.01 1.71
N ALA A 126 31.28 -4.36 2.74
CA ALA A 126 30.47 -3.60 3.70
C ALA A 126 29.69 -2.48 3.02
N THR A 127 30.34 -1.77 2.08
CA THR A 127 29.68 -0.71 1.29
C THR A 127 28.56 -1.27 0.43
N LEU A 128 28.79 -2.39 -0.26
CA LEU A 128 27.77 -3.06 -1.08
C LEU A 128 26.59 -3.53 -0.24
N GLN A 129 26.86 -4.08 0.96
CA GLN A 129 25.79 -4.50 1.88
C GLN A 129 24.96 -3.31 2.35
N ALA A 130 25.59 -2.20 2.72
CA ALA A 130 24.88 -0.98 3.11
C ALA A 130 24.00 -0.43 1.98
N ILE A 131 24.51 -0.42 0.74
CA ILE A 131 23.73 -0.02 -0.43
C ILE A 131 22.55 -0.96 -0.65
N ALA A 132 22.75 -2.27 -0.57
CA ALA A 132 21.70 -3.27 -0.73
C ALA A 132 20.59 -3.11 0.34
N GLU A 133 20.95 -2.77 1.57
CA GLU A 133 20.00 -2.52 2.65
C GLU A 133 19.19 -1.25 2.41
N ILE A 134 19.83 -0.15 1.97
CA ILE A 134 19.15 1.10 1.62
C ILE A 134 18.15 0.88 0.48
N VAL A 135 18.54 0.14 -0.56
CA VAL A 135 17.66 -0.20 -1.68
C VAL A 135 16.46 -1.04 -1.20
N ALA A 136 16.70 -2.07 -0.39
CA ALA A 136 15.63 -2.89 0.15
C ALA A 136 14.65 -2.08 1.03
N GLN A 137 15.17 -1.12 1.81
CA GLN A 137 14.32 -0.21 2.59
C GLN A 137 13.51 0.72 1.68
N GLY A 138 14.10 1.24 0.61
CA GLY A 138 13.42 2.03 -0.41
C GLY A 138 12.28 1.26 -1.09
N ASP A 139 12.53 0.01 -1.46
CA ASP A 139 11.53 -0.88 -2.06
C ASP A 139 10.37 -1.15 -1.09
N ARG A 140 10.64 -1.39 0.20
CA ARG A 140 9.60 -1.58 1.23
C ARG A 140 8.75 -0.32 1.39
N ASN A 141 9.36 0.85 1.47
CA ASN A 141 8.64 2.12 1.59
C ASN A 141 7.76 2.37 0.36
N THR A 142 8.27 2.06 -0.84
CA THR A 142 7.50 2.18 -2.09
C THR A 142 6.33 1.21 -2.12
N ALA A 143 6.52 -0.04 -1.70
CA ALA A 143 5.45 -1.03 -1.61
C ALA A 143 4.36 -0.61 -0.62
N GLN A 144 4.74 -0.07 0.55
CA GLN A 144 3.81 0.46 1.55
C GLN A 144 3.01 1.65 1.02
N LEU A 145 3.69 2.60 0.35
CA LEU A 145 3.04 3.77 -0.22
C LEU A 145 2.03 3.38 -1.30
N ASN A 146 2.40 2.50 -2.22
CA ASN A 146 1.52 2.00 -3.28
C ASN A 146 0.32 1.26 -2.70
N SER A 147 0.52 0.45 -1.64
CA SER A 147 -0.57 -0.23 -0.94
C SER A 147 -1.53 0.77 -0.28
N CYS A 148 -1.00 1.82 0.34
CA CYS A 148 -1.81 2.88 0.96
C CYS A 148 -2.62 3.66 -0.08
N ILE A 149 -2.00 4.04 -1.20
CA ILE A 149 -2.69 4.74 -2.31
C ILE A 149 -3.81 3.87 -2.86
N SER A 150 -3.51 2.59 -3.17
CA SER A 150 -4.52 1.67 -3.69
C SER A 150 -5.67 1.42 -2.71
N ALA A 151 -5.40 1.32 -1.41
CA ALA A 151 -6.44 1.19 -0.38
C ALA A 151 -7.32 2.44 -0.30
N TYR A 152 -6.70 3.63 -0.38
CA TYR A 152 -7.43 4.91 -0.38
C TYR A 152 -8.32 5.06 -1.61
N GLU A 153 -7.80 4.79 -2.81
CA GLU A 153 -8.56 4.89 -4.06
C GLU A 153 -9.79 3.97 -4.03
N LYS A 154 -9.60 2.73 -3.56
CA LYS A 154 -10.71 1.77 -3.44
C LYS A 154 -11.72 2.15 -2.37
N ALA A 155 -11.27 2.68 -1.24
CA ALA A 155 -12.19 3.19 -0.22
C ALA A 155 -13.04 4.35 -0.76
N MET A 156 -12.44 5.25 -1.53
CA MET A 156 -13.15 6.35 -2.17
C MET A 156 -14.15 5.86 -3.23
N GLU A 157 -13.81 4.82 -3.99
CA GLU A 157 -14.69 4.18 -4.96
C GLU A 157 -15.95 3.61 -4.27
N ILE A 158 -15.78 2.84 -3.18
CA ILE A 158 -16.88 2.25 -2.42
C ILE A 158 -17.78 3.35 -1.79
N ILE A 159 -17.17 4.37 -1.21
CA ILE A 159 -17.92 5.45 -0.53
C ILE A 159 -18.71 6.27 -1.54
N ASN A 160 -18.12 6.59 -2.68
CA ASN A 160 -18.73 7.44 -3.70
C ASN A 160 -19.64 6.67 -4.66
N GLY A 161 -19.68 5.35 -4.61
CA GLY A 161 -20.56 4.51 -5.43
C GLY A 161 -20.23 4.57 -6.94
N LYS A 162 -18.96 4.73 -7.29
CA LYS A 162 -18.48 4.75 -8.68
C LYS A 162 -17.70 3.51 -8.98
#